data_a05ad513e5afdac622fd532ed6be5987
#
_entry.id   a05ad513e5afdac622fd532ed6be5987
#
_cell.length_a   1.000
_cell.length_b   1.000
_cell.length_c   1.000
_cell.angle_alpha   90.00
_cell.angle_beta   90.00
_cell.angle_gamma   90.00
#
_symmetry.space_group_name_H-M   'P 1'
#
loop_
_entity.id
_entity.type
_entity.pdbx_description
1 polymer ?
#
loop_
_entity_poly.entity_id
_entity_poly.type
_entity_poly.pdbx_seq_one_letter_code
_entity_poly.pdbx_strand_id
1 'polypeptide(L)'
;MPTIAYHAPIQTLVAVRGHPFDRTAFDAIFQGMEGISATMVDQPAAAQLMNPDGMTPYDALVLYDMPGLDFEATENRPGHVDPGDAFRAGFSALLEQGKGIVALHHALAGWPAWPDYAEALGGRFLYRPGPLRGRDRPDSGYRHDVAYTAAVVAPEHPVMAGIPPLFPMQDELYLAEMFEADVTPLLRARHAFVADAFHSAAAAMEGRMFDNEGWTHDEGSNLIGWTKRAGNSHLVYLQPGDGQTTYDNPVYRRLVENAIRWVASMSPRKPTESRAT
;
A
#
# COMPACT_ATOMS: atom_id res chain seq x y z
N MET A 1 -14.11 -14.34 -20.46
CA MET A 1 -13.04 -15.12 -19.85
C MET A 1 -11.87 -14.17 -19.64
N PRO A 2 -11.20 -14.17 -18.49
CA PRO A 2 -10.00 -13.36 -18.33
C PRO A 2 -8.93 -13.80 -19.35
N THR A 3 -8.37 -12.83 -20.05
CA THR A 3 -7.31 -13.07 -21.02
C THR A 3 -5.97 -12.93 -20.31
N ILE A 4 -5.17 -13.98 -20.28
CA ILE A 4 -3.80 -13.91 -19.75
C ILE A 4 -2.90 -13.27 -20.80
N ALA A 5 -2.43 -12.06 -20.55
CA ALA A 5 -1.59 -11.30 -21.47
C ALA A 5 -0.08 -11.56 -21.16
N TYR A 6 0.41 -12.76 -21.48
CA TYR A 6 1.82 -13.15 -21.27
C TYR A 6 2.86 -12.20 -21.89
N HIS A 7 2.44 -11.40 -22.88
CA HIS A 7 3.32 -10.50 -23.61
C HIS A 7 2.97 -9.02 -23.39
N ALA A 8 2.23 -8.72 -22.31
CA ALA A 8 1.98 -7.33 -21.97
C ALA A 8 3.32 -6.59 -21.77
N PRO A 9 3.44 -5.35 -22.24
CA PRO A 9 4.66 -4.53 -22.08
C PRO A 9 5.07 -4.32 -20.63
N ILE A 10 4.09 -4.31 -19.69
CA ILE A 10 4.34 -4.15 -18.26
C ILE A 10 3.87 -5.43 -17.56
N GLN A 11 4.80 -6.09 -16.89
CA GLN A 11 4.55 -7.25 -16.05
C GLN A 11 4.59 -6.80 -14.58
N THR A 12 3.53 -7.09 -13.83
CA THR A 12 3.39 -6.63 -12.46
C THR A 12 3.20 -7.82 -11.53
N LEU A 13 4.03 -7.90 -10.48
CA LEU A 13 3.80 -8.80 -9.35
C LEU A 13 2.86 -8.09 -8.35
N VAL A 14 1.78 -8.76 -7.96
CA VAL A 14 0.82 -8.25 -6.96
C VAL A 14 0.87 -9.17 -5.74
N ALA A 15 1.46 -8.68 -4.65
CA ALA A 15 1.50 -9.38 -3.38
C ALA A 15 0.21 -9.14 -2.61
N VAL A 16 -0.40 -10.21 -2.12
CA VAL A 16 -1.69 -10.16 -1.40
C VAL A 16 -1.67 -11.06 -0.17
N ARG A 17 -2.72 -10.96 0.68
CA ARG A 17 -2.94 -11.71 1.92
C ARG A 17 -2.42 -11.00 3.17
N GLY A 18 -2.86 -11.49 4.32
CA GLY A 18 -2.60 -10.90 5.64
C GLY A 18 -3.81 -10.16 6.19
N HIS A 19 -4.75 -9.81 5.33
CA HIS A 19 -6.07 -9.27 5.66
C HIS A 19 -7.13 -9.95 4.78
N PRO A 20 -8.37 -10.21 5.28
CA PRO A 20 -9.46 -10.70 4.44
C PRO A 20 -9.82 -9.70 3.35
N PHE A 21 -10.04 -10.17 2.13
CA PHE A 21 -10.50 -9.35 0.99
C PHE A 21 -11.20 -10.23 -0.05
N ASP A 22 -12.07 -9.65 -0.86
CA ASP A 22 -12.65 -10.34 -2.01
C ASP A 22 -11.61 -10.40 -3.15
N ARG A 23 -11.00 -11.56 -3.31
CA ARG A 23 -9.95 -11.79 -4.32
C ARG A 23 -10.44 -11.55 -5.74
N THR A 24 -11.67 -11.95 -6.05
CA THR A 24 -12.23 -11.80 -7.40
C THR A 24 -12.49 -10.33 -7.73
N ALA A 25 -13.08 -9.60 -6.78
CA ALA A 25 -13.32 -8.17 -6.93
C ALA A 25 -12.00 -7.38 -7.01
N PHE A 26 -10.98 -7.75 -6.21
CA PHE A 26 -9.67 -7.12 -6.27
C PHE A 26 -8.94 -7.41 -7.60
N ASP A 27 -8.98 -8.66 -8.08
CA ASP A 27 -8.40 -9.02 -9.39
C ASP A 27 -9.03 -8.21 -10.53
N ALA A 28 -10.33 -7.92 -10.43
CA ALA A 28 -11.04 -7.12 -11.42
C ALA A 28 -10.52 -5.67 -11.58
N ILE A 29 -9.74 -5.15 -10.61
CA ILE A 29 -9.07 -3.85 -10.74
C ILE A 29 -8.11 -3.87 -11.93
N PHE A 30 -7.36 -4.97 -12.09
CA PHE A 30 -6.31 -5.12 -13.09
C PHE A 30 -6.85 -5.60 -14.45
N GLN A 31 -8.07 -6.15 -14.46
CA GLN A 31 -8.71 -6.60 -15.70
C GLN A 31 -9.05 -5.40 -16.59
N GLY A 32 -8.60 -5.45 -17.83
CA GLY A 32 -8.81 -4.37 -18.79
C GLY A 32 -7.78 -3.25 -18.77
N MET A 33 -6.76 -3.31 -17.91
CA MET A 33 -5.61 -2.41 -18.02
C MET A 33 -4.78 -2.78 -19.26
N GLU A 34 -4.95 -2.00 -20.32
CA GLU A 34 -4.27 -2.28 -21.59
C GLU A 34 -2.74 -2.27 -21.41
N GLY A 35 -2.09 -3.32 -21.88
CA GLY A 35 -0.63 -3.44 -21.84
C GLY A 35 -0.04 -3.71 -20.45
N ILE A 36 -0.87 -4.01 -19.44
CA ILE A 36 -0.43 -4.45 -18.11
C ILE A 36 -0.90 -5.88 -17.88
N SER A 37 -0.01 -6.74 -17.40
CA SER A 37 -0.34 -8.07 -16.88
C SER A 37 -0.02 -8.11 -15.39
N ALA A 38 -0.99 -8.49 -14.57
CA ALA A 38 -0.85 -8.63 -13.13
C ALA A 38 -0.79 -10.11 -12.75
N THR A 39 0.24 -10.50 -12.01
CA THR A 39 0.39 -11.83 -11.42
C THR A 39 0.20 -11.72 -9.92
N MET A 40 -0.92 -12.20 -9.41
CA MET A 40 -1.27 -12.13 -7.99
C MET A 40 -0.68 -13.33 -7.25
N VAL A 41 0.12 -13.06 -6.22
CA VAL A 41 0.80 -14.08 -5.39
C VAL A 41 0.53 -13.82 -3.93
N ASP A 42 0.12 -14.88 -3.23
CA ASP A 42 -0.18 -14.84 -1.79
C ASP A 42 1.11 -14.85 -0.95
N GLN A 43 1.05 -14.18 0.21
CA GLN A 43 2.02 -14.41 1.27
C GLN A 43 1.86 -15.83 1.85
N PRO A 44 2.94 -16.55 2.22
CA PRO A 44 4.35 -16.10 2.26
C PRO A 44 5.11 -16.28 0.94
N ALA A 45 4.50 -16.85 -0.11
CA ALA A 45 5.16 -17.11 -1.39
C ALA A 45 5.61 -15.79 -2.07
N ALA A 46 4.83 -14.72 -1.94
CA ALA A 46 5.17 -13.42 -2.50
C ALA A 46 6.52 -12.90 -1.96
N ALA A 47 6.79 -13.07 -0.65
CA ALA A 47 8.04 -12.65 -0.04
C ALA A 47 9.27 -13.33 -0.64
N GLN A 48 9.15 -14.58 -1.14
CA GLN A 48 10.24 -15.30 -1.80
C GLN A 48 10.62 -14.69 -3.16
N LEU A 49 9.71 -13.92 -3.75
CA LEU A 49 9.92 -13.25 -5.04
C LEU A 49 10.41 -11.80 -4.88
N MET A 50 10.31 -11.21 -3.67
CA MET A 50 10.68 -9.81 -3.42
C MET A 50 12.19 -9.63 -3.24
N ASN A 51 12.95 -10.00 -4.27
CA ASN A 51 14.38 -9.83 -4.38
C ASN A 51 14.76 -9.65 -5.86
N PRO A 52 15.99 -9.24 -6.19
CA PRO A 52 16.41 -8.99 -7.56
C PRO A 52 16.13 -10.13 -8.55
N ASP A 53 16.40 -11.37 -8.17
CA ASP A 53 16.22 -12.53 -9.04
C ASP A 53 14.73 -12.82 -9.26
N GLY A 54 13.95 -12.87 -8.19
CA GLY A 54 12.52 -13.14 -8.24
C GLY A 54 11.74 -12.06 -9.00
N MET A 55 12.20 -10.81 -8.92
CA MET A 55 11.59 -9.68 -9.61
C MET A 55 12.10 -9.46 -11.04
N THR A 56 13.01 -10.31 -11.55
CA THR A 56 13.50 -10.20 -12.93
C THR A 56 12.37 -10.20 -13.99
N PRO A 57 11.33 -11.04 -13.90
CA PRO A 57 10.24 -11.03 -14.88
C PRO A 57 9.31 -9.81 -14.79
N TYR A 58 9.36 -9.06 -13.69
CA TYR A 58 8.39 -8.02 -13.37
C TYR A 58 8.99 -6.62 -13.51
N ASP A 59 8.19 -5.68 -13.99
CA ASP A 59 8.53 -4.27 -14.15
C ASP A 59 8.11 -3.43 -12.94
N ALA A 60 7.06 -3.88 -12.23
CA ALA A 60 6.56 -3.23 -11.02
C ALA A 60 6.14 -4.26 -9.96
N LEU A 61 6.18 -3.84 -8.70
CA LEU A 61 5.66 -4.56 -7.54
C LEU A 61 4.45 -3.79 -6.99
N VAL A 62 3.32 -4.47 -6.81
CA VAL A 62 2.17 -3.96 -6.09
C VAL A 62 2.08 -4.69 -4.75
N LEU A 63 2.09 -3.94 -3.66
CA LEU A 63 1.91 -4.42 -2.30
C LEU A 63 0.46 -4.15 -1.88
N TYR A 64 -0.30 -5.20 -1.69
CA TYR A 64 -1.63 -5.20 -1.08
C TYR A 64 -1.69 -6.26 0.04
N ASP A 65 -0.54 -6.65 0.49
CA ASP A 65 -0.35 -7.61 1.55
C ASP A 65 -0.12 -6.92 2.89
N MET A 66 -0.39 -7.64 3.97
CA MET A 66 -0.17 -7.18 5.35
C MET A 66 0.66 -8.22 6.12
N PRO A 67 1.92 -8.42 5.75
CA PRO A 67 2.78 -9.43 6.35
C PRO A 67 3.38 -8.99 7.69
N GLY A 68 3.86 -9.97 8.46
CA GLY A 68 4.58 -9.71 9.71
C GLY A 68 3.67 -9.47 10.90
N LEU A 69 2.37 -9.81 10.80
CA LEU A 69 1.37 -9.70 11.86
C LEU A 69 0.83 -11.11 12.18
N ASP A 70 0.90 -11.49 13.45
CA ASP A 70 0.30 -12.71 13.99
C ASP A 70 -0.93 -12.34 14.82
N PHE A 71 -2.11 -12.49 14.21
CA PHE A 71 -3.40 -12.22 14.86
C PHE A 71 -3.84 -13.34 15.82
N GLU A 72 -3.15 -14.49 15.84
CA GLU A 72 -3.42 -15.60 16.75
C GLU A 72 -2.54 -15.55 18.02
N ALA A 73 -1.63 -14.58 18.10
CA ALA A 73 -0.78 -14.39 19.27
C ALA A 73 -1.64 -14.22 20.54
N THR A 74 -1.23 -14.88 21.61
CA THR A 74 -1.93 -14.83 22.91
C THR A 74 -1.57 -13.62 23.73
N GLU A 75 -0.40 -13.03 23.48
CA GLU A 75 0.10 -11.82 24.13
C GLU A 75 0.49 -10.76 23.08
N ASN A 76 0.32 -9.50 23.45
CA ASN A 76 0.66 -8.38 22.56
C ASN A 76 0.05 -8.49 21.15
N ARG A 77 -1.21 -8.87 21.06
CA ARG A 77 -1.94 -9.09 19.80
C ARG A 77 -2.11 -7.79 19.00
N PRO A 78 -1.85 -7.78 17.66
CA PRO A 78 -1.19 -8.85 16.92
C PRO A 78 0.31 -8.96 17.31
N GLY A 79 0.81 -10.19 17.32
CA GLY A 79 2.24 -10.44 17.45
C GLY A 79 3.00 -9.86 16.26
N HIS A 80 4.21 -9.36 16.49
CA HIS A 80 5.07 -8.86 15.43
C HIS A 80 6.07 -9.94 15.01
N VAL A 81 6.04 -10.34 13.74
CA VAL A 81 6.92 -11.36 13.16
C VAL A 81 8.03 -10.65 12.39
N ASP A 82 9.25 -11.05 12.67
CA ASP A 82 10.43 -10.55 11.96
C ASP A 82 10.49 -11.11 10.54
N PRO A 83 10.73 -10.28 9.50
CA PRO A 83 10.81 -10.75 8.11
C PRO A 83 12.02 -11.64 7.84
N GLY A 84 13.04 -11.63 8.68
CA GLY A 84 14.32 -12.31 8.51
C GLY A 84 15.29 -11.57 7.59
N ASP A 85 16.58 -11.85 7.80
CA ASP A 85 17.66 -11.13 7.10
C ASP A 85 17.63 -11.30 5.57
N ALA A 86 17.25 -12.49 5.09
CA ALA A 86 17.18 -12.74 3.66
C ALA A 86 16.12 -11.87 2.96
N PHE A 87 14.94 -11.70 3.58
CA PHE A 87 13.92 -10.81 3.05
C PHE A 87 14.37 -9.36 3.09
N ARG A 88 14.92 -8.90 4.25
CA ARG A 88 15.43 -7.53 4.39
C ARG A 88 16.47 -7.20 3.32
N ALA A 89 17.44 -8.08 3.15
CA ALA A 89 18.48 -7.91 2.13
C ALA A 89 17.90 -7.88 0.71
N GLY A 90 16.99 -8.80 0.39
CA GLY A 90 16.35 -8.88 -0.93
C GLY A 90 15.52 -7.64 -1.25
N PHE A 91 14.66 -7.20 -0.32
CA PHE A 91 13.83 -6.02 -0.50
C PHE A 91 14.67 -4.73 -0.57
N SER A 92 15.68 -4.59 0.28
CA SER A 92 16.62 -3.46 0.22
C SER A 92 17.34 -3.40 -1.11
N ALA A 93 17.77 -4.55 -1.63
CA ALA A 93 18.41 -4.61 -2.95
C ALA A 93 17.46 -4.20 -4.10
N LEU A 94 16.15 -4.50 -4.00
CA LEU A 94 15.16 -3.99 -4.95
C LEU A 94 15.07 -2.47 -4.91
N LEU A 95 15.07 -1.89 -3.70
CA LEU A 95 15.06 -0.43 -3.52
C LEU A 95 16.31 0.21 -4.11
N GLU A 96 17.47 -0.38 -3.90
CA GLU A 96 18.75 0.09 -4.46
C GLU A 96 18.79 -0.03 -5.99
N GLN A 97 18.23 -1.09 -6.55
CA GLN A 97 18.09 -1.27 -8.00
C GLN A 97 17.07 -0.33 -8.64
N GLY A 98 16.22 0.31 -7.87
CA GLY A 98 15.21 1.23 -8.39
C GLY A 98 13.94 0.53 -8.90
N LYS A 99 13.57 -0.65 -8.36
CA LYS A 99 12.33 -1.33 -8.70
C LYS A 99 11.12 -0.47 -8.33
N GLY A 100 10.22 -0.22 -9.28
CA GLY A 100 9.00 0.54 -9.04
C GLY A 100 8.01 -0.18 -8.14
N ILE A 101 7.45 0.54 -7.16
CA ILE A 101 6.56 -0.03 -6.15
C ILE A 101 5.27 0.79 -6.07
N VAL A 102 4.13 0.10 -6.04
CA VAL A 102 2.82 0.65 -5.66
C VAL A 102 2.38 -0.05 -4.39
N ALA A 103 2.17 0.70 -3.32
CA ALA A 103 1.67 0.18 -2.06
C ALA A 103 0.22 0.65 -1.87
N LEU A 104 -0.66 -0.29 -1.56
CA LEU A 104 -2.09 -0.06 -1.43
C LEU A 104 -2.53 -0.36 0.00
N HIS A 105 -3.36 0.48 0.54
CA HIS A 105 -4.14 0.33 1.75
C HIS A 105 -3.40 -0.41 2.90
N HIS A 106 -3.64 -1.72 3.04
CA HIS A 106 -3.10 -2.57 4.12
C HIS A 106 -1.57 -2.63 4.16
N ALA A 107 -0.89 -2.34 3.05
CA ALA A 107 0.56 -2.38 3.00
C ALA A 107 1.21 -1.49 4.07
N LEU A 108 0.53 -0.41 4.51
CA LEU A 108 1.02 0.51 5.54
C LEU A 108 1.21 -0.16 6.91
N ALA A 109 0.50 -1.26 7.18
CA ALA A 109 0.59 -2.03 8.42
C ALA A 109 1.61 -3.18 8.35
N GLY A 110 2.13 -3.50 7.17
CA GLY A 110 3.04 -4.62 6.96
C GLY A 110 4.39 -4.48 7.69
N TRP A 111 5.01 -5.60 8.00
CA TRP A 111 6.32 -5.76 8.62
C TRP A 111 6.57 -4.83 9.82
N PRO A 112 5.74 -4.85 10.87
CA PRO A 112 5.84 -3.95 12.01
C PRO A 112 7.14 -4.11 12.82
N ALA A 113 7.78 -5.28 12.75
CA ALA A 113 9.08 -5.52 13.38
C ALA A 113 10.26 -4.94 12.56
N TRP A 114 10.02 -4.35 11.40
CA TRP A 114 11.06 -3.79 10.54
C TRP A 114 10.81 -2.29 10.25
N PRO A 115 11.46 -1.38 11.03
CA PRO A 115 11.24 0.06 10.87
C PRO A 115 11.55 0.61 9.47
N ASP A 116 12.56 0.06 8.77
CA ASP A 116 12.94 0.55 7.44
C ASP A 116 11.83 0.34 6.40
N TYR A 117 10.93 -0.62 6.62
CA TYR A 117 9.76 -0.80 5.76
C TYR A 117 8.80 0.42 5.85
N ALA A 118 8.57 0.93 7.06
CA ALA A 118 7.78 2.15 7.25
C ALA A 118 8.47 3.36 6.61
N GLU A 119 9.81 3.43 6.76
CA GLU A 119 10.61 4.48 6.11
C GLU A 119 10.50 4.39 4.58
N ALA A 120 10.54 3.21 4.01
CA ALA A 120 10.37 3.03 2.57
C ALA A 120 8.98 3.46 2.09
N LEU A 121 7.91 3.11 2.82
CA LEU A 121 6.54 3.46 2.47
C LEU A 121 6.19 4.93 2.71
N GLY A 122 6.80 5.58 3.70
CA GLY A 122 6.51 6.96 4.10
C GLY A 122 5.38 7.10 5.11
N GLY A 123 5.11 6.04 5.89
CA GLY A 123 4.11 6.02 6.95
C GLY A 123 4.01 4.68 7.65
N ARG A 124 3.19 4.62 8.71
CA ARG A 124 2.97 3.42 9.52
C ARG A 124 1.57 3.39 10.11
N PHE A 125 0.89 2.27 9.95
CA PHE A 125 -0.28 1.92 10.76
C PHE A 125 0.17 1.06 11.96
N LEU A 126 -0.19 1.48 13.17
CA LEU A 126 0.18 0.83 14.43
C LEU A 126 -1.05 0.13 15.00
N TYR A 127 -1.04 -1.20 15.10
CA TYR A 127 -2.11 -1.96 15.77
C TYR A 127 -2.06 -1.86 17.30
N ARG A 128 -0.95 -1.38 17.87
CA ARG A 128 -0.78 -1.13 19.30
C ARG A 128 0.18 0.04 19.49
N PRO A 129 0.10 0.75 20.64
CA PRO A 129 1.06 1.80 20.95
C PRO A 129 2.50 1.28 20.91
N GLY A 130 3.41 2.10 20.44
CA GLY A 130 4.82 1.73 20.37
C GLY A 130 5.73 2.82 19.82
N PRO A 131 7.04 2.56 19.83
CA PRO A 131 8.02 3.52 19.37
C PRO A 131 8.00 3.62 17.84
N LEU A 132 8.00 4.86 17.34
CA LEU A 132 8.16 5.19 15.92
C LEU A 132 9.01 6.45 15.79
N ARG A 133 10.10 6.38 15.02
CA ARG A 133 11.03 7.51 14.82
C ARG A 133 11.48 8.16 16.12
N GLY A 134 11.81 7.33 17.13
CA GLY A 134 12.32 7.80 18.42
C GLY A 134 11.29 8.47 19.33
N ARG A 135 10.00 8.32 19.06
CA ARG A 135 8.89 8.80 19.90
C ARG A 135 7.90 7.68 20.15
N ASP A 136 7.31 7.64 21.33
CA ASP A 136 6.18 6.77 21.61
C ASP A 136 4.95 7.35 20.90
N ARG A 137 4.22 6.46 20.21
CA ARG A 137 3.00 6.79 19.49
C ARG A 137 1.85 5.94 19.99
N PRO A 138 0.63 6.49 20.02
CA PRO A 138 -0.56 5.68 20.24
C PRO A 138 -0.73 4.68 19.11
N ASP A 139 -1.64 3.74 19.27
CA ASP A 139 -2.13 2.93 18.17
C ASP A 139 -2.91 3.79 17.17
N SER A 140 -2.92 3.33 15.92
CA SER A 140 -3.63 4.00 14.84
C SER A 140 -5.15 3.85 14.97
N GLY A 141 -5.86 4.76 14.33
CA GLY A 141 -7.30 4.68 14.17
C GLY A 141 -7.72 4.14 12.81
N TYR A 142 -8.87 3.50 12.79
CA TYR A 142 -9.53 3.06 11.56
C TYR A 142 -11.00 3.49 11.56
N ARG A 143 -11.55 3.71 10.38
CA ARG A 143 -12.99 3.96 10.21
C ARG A 143 -13.46 3.36 8.90
N HIS A 144 -14.25 2.28 9.00
CA HIS A 144 -14.84 1.63 7.83
C HIS A 144 -15.94 2.46 7.18
N ASP A 145 -16.11 2.26 5.89
CA ASP A 145 -17.27 2.68 5.11
C ASP A 145 -17.54 4.19 5.16
N VAL A 146 -16.47 4.99 5.12
CA VAL A 146 -16.56 6.46 5.15
C VAL A 146 -16.83 6.98 3.75
N ALA A 147 -17.91 7.73 3.59
CA ALA A 147 -18.14 8.54 2.40
C ALA A 147 -17.37 9.87 2.53
N TYR A 148 -16.45 10.14 1.62
CA TYR A 148 -15.65 11.35 1.62
C TYR A 148 -15.37 11.86 0.20
N THR A 149 -14.85 13.06 0.09
CA THR A 149 -14.33 13.60 -1.17
C THR A 149 -12.81 13.53 -1.15
N ALA A 150 -12.22 12.86 -2.11
CA ALA A 150 -10.79 12.94 -2.38
C ALA A 150 -10.47 14.19 -3.20
N ALA A 151 -9.39 14.87 -2.85
CA ALA A 151 -8.90 16.07 -3.53
C ALA A 151 -7.50 15.81 -4.10
N VAL A 152 -7.31 16.06 -5.38
CA VAL A 152 -6.01 16.05 -6.05
C VAL A 152 -5.23 17.29 -5.63
N VAL A 153 -4.00 17.11 -5.15
CA VAL A 153 -3.12 18.22 -4.72
C VAL A 153 -1.89 18.40 -5.61
N ALA A 154 -1.64 17.46 -6.53
CA ALA A 154 -0.56 17.51 -7.51
C ALA A 154 -1.09 17.16 -8.92
N PRO A 155 -1.92 18.01 -9.55
CA PRO A 155 -2.63 17.67 -10.81
C PRO A 155 -1.68 17.40 -11.98
N GLU A 156 -0.47 17.97 -11.97
CA GLU A 156 0.53 17.78 -13.02
C GLU A 156 1.32 16.46 -12.88
N HIS A 157 1.15 15.75 -11.76
CA HIS A 157 1.88 14.49 -11.57
C HIS A 157 1.28 13.40 -12.46
N PRO A 158 2.10 12.57 -13.16
CA PRO A 158 1.59 11.55 -14.10
C PRO A 158 0.58 10.57 -13.49
N VAL A 159 0.68 10.24 -12.21
CA VAL A 159 -0.29 9.40 -11.50
C VAL A 159 -1.68 10.05 -11.46
N MET A 160 -1.78 11.36 -11.54
CA MET A 160 -3.05 12.11 -11.55
C MET A 160 -3.62 12.34 -12.96
N ALA A 161 -2.98 11.80 -14.00
CA ALA A 161 -3.46 12.00 -15.37
C ALA A 161 -4.89 11.48 -15.59
N GLY A 162 -5.80 12.37 -15.98
CA GLY A 162 -7.21 12.06 -16.21
C GLY A 162 -8.03 11.83 -14.94
N ILE A 163 -7.51 12.17 -13.76
CA ILE A 163 -8.22 12.12 -12.48
C ILE A 163 -8.92 13.47 -12.24
N PRO A 164 -10.22 13.48 -11.91
CA PRO A 164 -10.92 14.72 -11.56
C PRO A 164 -10.28 15.40 -10.34
N PRO A 165 -10.25 16.75 -10.29
CA PRO A 165 -9.67 17.49 -9.15
C PRO A 165 -10.30 17.13 -7.81
N LEU A 166 -11.58 16.79 -7.82
CA LEU A 166 -12.36 16.31 -6.69
C LEU A 166 -13.20 15.12 -7.15
N PHE A 167 -13.23 14.05 -6.38
CA PHE A 167 -14.06 12.89 -6.68
C PHE A 167 -14.57 12.20 -5.41
N PRO A 168 -15.77 11.60 -5.45
CA PRO A 168 -16.32 10.88 -4.32
C PRO A 168 -15.62 9.54 -4.12
N MET A 169 -15.42 9.18 -2.86
CA MET A 169 -14.96 7.87 -2.42
C MET A 169 -15.84 7.37 -1.29
N GLN A 170 -15.96 6.05 -1.17
CA GLN A 170 -16.52 5.38 -0.02
C GLN A 170 -15.60 4.20 0.30
N ASP A 171 -14.89 4.31 1.42
CA ASP A 171 -13.81 3.39 1.76
C ASP A 171 -13.45 3.45 3.24
N GLU A 172 -12.55 2.60 3.69
CA GLU A 172 -11.92 2.74 5.00
C GLU A 172 -10.90 3.89 4.99
N LEU A 173 -10.85 4.63 6.08
CA LEU A 173 -9.82 5.64 6.35
C LEU A 173 -8.99 5.25 7.57
N TYR A 174 -7.70 5.61 7.54
CA TYR A 174 -6.74 5.41 8.62
C TYR A 174 -6.30 6.74 9.24
N LEU A 175 -6.48 6.88 10.54
CA LEU A 175 -5.77 7.84 11.36
C LEU A 175 -4.44 7.20 11.78
N ALA A 176 -3.41 7.39 10.99
CA ALA A 176 -2.12 6.71 11.12
C ALA A 176 -0.95 7.70 10.98
N GLU A 177 0.25 7.25 11.28
CA GLU A 177 1.45 8.08 11.20
C GLU A 177 1.91 8.23 9.75
N MET A 178 1.69 9.41 9.15
CA MET A 178 2.14 9.78 7.81
C MET A 178 3.40 10.65 7.89
N PHE A 179 4.46 10.28 7.17
CA PHE A 179 5.73 11.02 7.18
C PHE A 179 5.70 12.12 6.13
N GLU A 180 4.80 13.10 6.31
CA GLU A 180 4.51 14.14 5.30
C GLU A 180 5.74 14.92 4.81
N ALA A 181 6.74 15.13 5.68
CA ALA A 181 7.96 15.82 5.32
C ALA A 181 8.84 15.06 4.31
N ASP A 182 8.62 13.73 4.19
CA ASP A 182 9.48 12.83 3.41
C ASP A 182 8.80 12.33 2.12
N VAL A 183 7.59 12.82 1.83
CA VAL A 183 6.79 12.38 0.70
C VAL A 183 6.31 13.54 -0.16
N THR A 184 5.94 13.26 -1.40
CA THR A 184 5.26 14.23 -2.26
C THR A 184 3.77 13.93 -2.26
N PRO A 185 2.91 14.80 -1.67
CA PRO A 185 1.48 14.60 -1.63
C PRO A 185 0.84 14.53 -3.02
N LEU A 186 -0.09 13.60 -3.21
CA LEU A 186 -0.91 13.45 -4.41
C LEU A 186 -2.39 13.66 -4.15
N LEU A 187 -2.90 13.07 -3.04
CA LEU A 187 -4.33 13.05 -2.70
C LEU A 187 -4.53 13.34 -1.23
N ARG A 188 -5.55 14.15 -0.91
CA ARG A 188 -6.02 14.38 0.46
C ARG A 188 -7.51 14.07 0.57
N ALA A 189 -7.93 13.52 1.69
CA ALA A 189 -9.34 13.33 2.01
C ALA A 189 -9.92 14.60 2.63
N ARG A 190 -11.13 14.97 2.22
CA ARG A 190 -11.95 15.97 2.93
C ARG A 190 -12.72 15.26 4.03
N HIS A 191 -12.05 15.00 5.13
CA HIS A 191 -12.56 14.34 6.34
C HIS A 191 -11.78 14.87 7.55
N ALA A 192 -12.35 14.79 8.75
CA ALA A 192 -11.66 15.16 9.98
C ALA A 192 -10.82 13.96 10.48
N PHE A 193 -9.52 14.14 10.63
CA PHE A 193 -8.59 13.11 11.12
C PHE A 193 -8.28 13.34 12.60
N VAL A 194 -9.32 13.26 13.42
CA VAL A 194 -9.28 13.41 14.89
C VAL A 194 -9.80 12.15 15.58
N ALA A 195 -9.35 11.88 16.80
CA ALA A 195 -9.68 10.64 17.53
C ALA A 195 -11.17 10.31 17.54
N ASP A 196 -12.04 11.31 17.74
CA ASP A 196 -13.50 11.12 17.81
C ASP A 196 -14.11 10.62 16.50
N ALA A 197 -13.41 10.78 15.37
CA ALA A 197 -13.90 10.34 14.06
C ALA A 197 -13.42 8.93 13.68
N PHE A 198 -12.59 8.28 14.51
CA PHE A 198 -12.00 6.97 14.27
C PHE A 198 -12.19 6.02 15.45
N HIS A 199 -11.85 4.76 15.27
CA HIS A 199 -11.86 3.72 16.29
C HIS A 199 -10.44 3.22 16.52
N SER A 200 -10.10 2.90 17.78
CA SER A 200 -8.79 2.39 18.17
C SER A 200 -8.50 1.02 17.55
N ALA A 201 -7.35 0.88 16.90
CA ALA A 201 -6.89 -0.42 16.41
C ALA A 201 -6.54 -1.37 17.56
N ALA A 202 -5.98 -0.87 18.66
CA ALA A 202 -5.69 -1.68 19.83
C ALA A 202 -6.97 -2.21 20.51
N ALA A 203 -8.00 -1.37 20.62
CA ALA A 203 -9.30 -1.80 21.14
C ALA A 203 -9.90 -2.93 20.28
N ALA A 204 -9.81 -2.82 18.95
CA ALA A 204 -10.25 -3.88 18.05
C ALA A 204 -9.49 -5.21 18.27
N MET A 205 -8.19 -5.14 18.54
CA MET A 205 -7.38 -6.33 18.85
C MET A 205 -7.75 -6.98 20.19
N GLU A 206 -8.34 -6.21 21.09
CA GLU A 206 -8.90 -6.69 22.36
C GLU A 206 -10.34 -7.22 22.22
N GLY A 207 -10.91 -7.23 21.01
CA GLY A 207 -12.27 -7.67 20.73
C GLY A 207 -13.32 -6.56 20.89
N ARG A 208 -12.91 -5.32 21.14
CA ARG A 208 -13.78 -4.14 21.22
C ARG A 208 -13.79 -3.41 19.88
N MET A 209 -14.47 -4.02 18.90
CA MET A 209 -14.59 -3.44 17.56
C MET A 209 -15.37 -2.11 17.59
N PHE A 210 -14.97 -1.16 16.77
CA PHE A 210 -15.61 0.15 16.60
C PHE A 210 -15.65 0.98 17.89
N ASP A 211 -14.66 0.79 18.77
CA ASP A 211 -14.55 1.46 20.05
C ASP A 211 -13.43 2.51 20.04
N ASN A 212 -13.70 3.65 20.64
CA ASN A 212 -12.73 4.72 20.90
C ASN A 212 -12.85 5.28 22.33
N GLU A 213 -13.55 4.59 23.23
CA GLU A 213 -13.73 5.04 24.61
C GLU A 213 -12.37 5.12 25.33
N GLY A 214 -12.04 6.31 25.82
CA GLY A 214 -10.77 6.58 26.48
C GLY A 214 -9.53 6.59 25.57
N TRP A 215 -9.70 6.35 24.29
CA TRP A 215 -8.61 6.43 23.32
C TRP A 215 -8.29 7.88 22.96
N THR A 216 -7.01 8.20 22.89
CA THR A 216 -6.52 9.53 22.51
C THR A 216 -5.50 9.41 21.39
N HIS A 217 -5.61 10.28 20.42
CA HIS A 217 -4.67 10.40 19.32
C HIS A 217 -4.56 11.87 18.93
N ASP A 218 -3.36 12.35 18.63
CA ASP A 218 -3.19 13.69 18.07
C ASP A 218 -3.94 13.81 16.74
N GLU A 219 -4.30 15.02 16.34
CA GLU A 219 -4.83 15.27 15.01
C GLU A 219 -3.85 14.72 13.95
N GLY A 220 -4.34 13.85 13.08
CA GLY A 220 -3.53 13.19 12.07
C GLY A 220 -3.59 13.86 10.71
N SER A 221 -2.80 13.35 9.80
CA SER A 221 -2.78 13.79 8.42
C SER A 221 -3.99 13.28 7.62
N ASN A 222 -4.59 14.16 6.84
CA ASN A 222 -5.61 13.79 5.86
C ASN A 222 -5.02 13.34 4.51
N LEU A 223 -3.71 13.09 4.46
CA LEU A 223 -2.98 12.61 3.28
C LEU A 223 -3.33 11.15 3.02
N ILE A 224 -3.92 10.86 1.86
CA ILE A 224 -4.39 9.52 1.46
C ILE A 224 -3.70 8.99 0.20
N GLY A 225 -2.78 9.72 -0.36
CA GLY A 225 -1.96 9.26 -1.48
C GLY A 225 -0.73 10.14 -1.68
N TRP A 226 0.40 9.50 -1.93
CA TRP A 226 1.68 10.19 -2.12
C TRP A 226 2.65 9.40 -2.98
N THR A 227 3.71 10.07 -3.42
CA THR A 227 4.90 9.43 -3.96
C THR A 227 6.09 9.65 -3.06
N LYS A 228 7.04 8.72 -3.12
CA LYS A 228 8.28 8.77 -2.36
C LYS A 228 9.42 8.13 -3.15
N ARG A 229 10.64 8.58 -2.90
CA ARG A 229 11.84 7.82 -3.23
C ARG A 229 12.29 7.02 -2.02
N ALA A 230 12.43 5.71 -2.21
CA ALA A 230 13.02 4.79 -1.24
C ALA A 230 14.26 4.16 -1.89
N GLY A 231 15.45 4.58 -1.47
CA GLY A 231 16.68 4.31 -2.21
C GLY A 231 16.61 4.91 -3.63
N ASN A 232 16.78 4.07 -4.65
CA ASN A 232 16.60 4.44 -6.05
C ASN A 232 15.19 4.17 -6.58
N SER A 233 14.35 3.47 -5.81
CA SER A 233 12.97 3.14 -6.19
C SER A 233 12.05 4.34 -6.13
N HIS A 234 11.15 4.41 -7.12
CA HIS A 234 9.98 5.28 -7.06
C HIS A 234 8.81 4.47 -6.49
N LEU A 235 8.16 5.02 -5.48
CA LEU A 235 7.04 4.41 -4.79
C LEU A 235 5.81 5.32 -4.85
N VAL A 236 4.65 4.72 -5.06
CA VAL A 236 3.33 5.34 -4.87
C VAL A 236 2.63 4.60 -3.73
N TYR A 237 2.08 5.33 -2.77
CA TYR A 237 1.12 4.79 -1.81
C TYR A 237 -0.26 5.39 -2.08
N LEU A 238 -1.29 4.54 -2.02
CA LEU A 238 -2.69 4.92 -2.06
C LEU A 238 -3.40 4.28 -0.85
N GLN A 239 -3.94 5.12 0.05
CA GLN A 239 -4.69 4.63 1.20
C GLN A 239 -6.03 3.99 0.81
N PRO A 240 -6.79 4.47 -0.19
CA PRO A 240 -7.97 3.75 -0.65
C PRO A 240 -7.64 2.33 -1.10
N GLY A 241 -8.58 1.37 -0.83
CA GLY A 241 -8.41 -0.01 -1.28
C GLY A 241 -8.92 -1.09 -0.34
N ASP A 242 -9.83 -0.79 0.61
CA ASP A 242 -10.31 -1.79 1.57
C ASP A 242 -11.27 -2.82 0.94
N GLY A 243 -12.21 -2.37 0.11
CA GLY A 243 -13.29 -3.25 -0.30
C GLY A 243 -13.85 -3.01 -1.71
N GLN A 244 -14.87 -3.82 -2.03
CA GLN A 244 -15.45 -3.88 -3.38
C GLN A 244 -15.94 -2.53 -3.89
N THR A 245 -16.53 -1.68 -3.04
CA THR A 245 -16.99 -0.34 -3.43
C THR A 245 -15.86 0.48 -4.03
N THR A 246 -14.66 0.38 -3.44
CA THR A 246 -13.45 1.05 -3.95
C THR A 246 -12.92 0.35 -5.19
N TYR A 247 -12.87 -0.99 -5.21
CA TYR A 247 -12.40 -1.73 -6.39
C TYR A 247 -13.26 -1.47 -7.63
N ASP A 248 -14.55 -1.23 -7.46
CA ASP A 248 -15.48 -0.91 -8.55
C ASP A 248 -15.44 0.56 -8.99
N ASN A 249 -14.79 1.44 -8.20
CA ASN A 249 -14.69 2.85 -8.53
C ASN A 249 -13.75 3.07 -9.73
N PRO A 250 -14.24 3.61 -10.86
CA PRO A 250 -13.43 3.77 -12.07
C PRO A 250 -12.28 4.78 -11.89
N VAL A 251 -12.42 5.75 -10.97
CA VAL A 251 -11.34 6.71 -10.66
C VAL A 251 -10.22 6.01 -9.89
N TYR A 252 -10.57 5.14 -8.92
CA TYR A 252 -9.59 4.33 -8.21
C TYR A 252 -8.83 3.39 -9.14
N ARG A 253 -9.53 2.68 -10.03
CA ARG A 253 -8.89 1.82 -11.04
C ARG A 253 -7.91 2.59 -11.92
N ARG A 254 -8.31 3.80 -12.35
CA ARG A 254 -7.42 4.68 -13.12
C ARG A 254 -6.21 5.13 -12.30
N LEU A 255 -6.37 5.43 -11.02
CA LEU A 255 -5.26 5.78 -10.13
C LEU A 255 -4.25 4.63 -10.01
N VAL A 256 -4.73 3.40 -9.77
CA VAL A 256 -3.87 2.21 -9.69
C VAL A 256 -3.16 1.96 -11.02
N GLU A 257 -3.86 2.05 -12.14
CA GLU A 257 -3.27 1.92 -13.48
C GLU A 257 -2.16 2.95 -13.72
N ASN A 258 -2.44 4.23 -13.45
CA ASN A 258 -1.47 5.31 -13.62
C ASN A 258 -0.25 5.11 -12.71
N ALA A 259 -0.47 4.68 -11.45
CA ALA A 259 0.59 4.39 -10.50
C ALA A 259 1.52 3.28 -11.02
N ILE A 260 0.96 2.15 -11.49
CA ILE A 260 1.73 1.04 -12.07
C ILE A 260 2.54 1.52 -13.28
N ARG A 261 1.91 2.24 -14.23
CA ARG A 261 2.59 2.77 -15.42
C ARG A 261 3.73 3.70 -15.05
N TRP A 262 3.49 4.59 -14.10
CA TRP A 262 4.51 5.56 -13.67
C TRP A 262 5.70 4.86 -13.02
N VAL A 263 5.48 4.00 -12.02
CA VAL A 263 6.60 3.32 -11.33
C VAL A 263 7.34 2.36 -12.27
N ALA A 264 6.65 1.69 -13.19
CA ALA A 264 7.27 0.83 -14.20
C ALA A 264 8.15 1.64 -15.18
N SER A 265 7.71 2.85 -15.57
CA SER A 265 8.49 3.73 -16.44
C SER A 265 9.77 4.26 -15.80
N MET A 266 9.77 4.33 -14.45
CA MET A 266 10.90 4.80 -13.64
C MET A 266 11.83 3.64 -13.21
N SER A 267 11.40 2.39 -13.38
CA SER A 267 12.20 1.20 -13.08
C SER A 267 13.33 1.01 -14.11
N PRO A 268 14.46 0.42 -13.72
CA PRO A 268 15.50 0.06 -14.67
C PRO A 268 14.93 -0.86 -15.76
N ARG A 269 15.26 -0.56 -17.01
CA ARG A 269 14.84 -1.42 -18.13
C ARG A 269 15.49 -2.78 -18.00
N LYS A 270 14.71 -3.84 -18.26
CA LYS A 270 15.24 -5.18 -18.44
C LYS A 270 16.30 -5.15 -19.55
N PRO A 271 17.41 -5.90 -19.42
CA PRO A 271 18.28 -6.13 -20.54
C PRO A 271 17.42 -6.69 -21.69
N THR A 272 17.44 -6.01 -22.83
CA THR A 272 16.79 -6.54 -24.04
C THR A 272 17.50 -7.84 -24.36
N GLU A 273 16.83 -9.00 -24.21
CA GLU A 273 17.29 -10.22 -24.84
C GLU A 273 17.44 -9.91 -26.32
N SER A 274 18.66 -9.88 -26.80
CA SER A 274 18.90 -9.83 -28.24
C SER A 274 18.22 -11.07 -28.80
N ARG A 275 17.10 -10.88 -29.52
CA ARG A 275 16.52 -11.96 -30.30
C ARG A 275 17.65 -12.48 -31.20
N ALA A 276 18.22 -13.61 -30.83
CA ALA A 276 19.02 -14.37 -31.75
C ALA A 276 18.11 -14.73 -32.92
N THR A 277 18.36 -14.11 -34.05
CA THR A 277 17.75 -14.40 -35.34
C THR A 277 18.15 -15.78 -35.84
#